data_49013a753e2bcbceda0e45ecc4d5faae
#
_entry.id   49013a753e2bcbceda0e45ecc4d5faae
#
_cell.length_a   1.000
_cell.length_b   1.000
_cell.length_c   1.000
_cell.angle_alpha   90.00
_cell.angle_beta   90.00
_cell.angle_gamma   90.00
#
_symmetry.space_group_name_H-M   'P 1'
#
loop_
_entity.id
_entity.type
_entity.pdbx_description
1 polymer ?
#
loop_
_entity_poly.entity_id
_entity_poly.type
_entity_poly.pdbx_seq_one_letter_code
_entity_poly.pdbx_strand_id
1 'polypeptide(L)'
;MKDDGKKPSTMTHYLYDQRGSAVGFIRGRYIHDMRGNAIGQIRGTHVHKLSGPYVGELHEDMVVNKHLGNFGSIGHSGNPGNAGSPGDPSNRGAVNYGYPDVFAELTR
;
A
#
# COMPACT_ATOMS: atom_id res chain seq x y z
N MET A 1 -17.86 16.49 -17.48
CA MET A 1 -17.76 16.35 -16.97
C MET A 1 -17.65 15.77 -16.62
N LYS A 2 -17.53 15.60 -16.77
CA LYS A 2 -17.34 15.17 -16.37
C LYS A 2 -17.40 14.43 -15.78
N ASP A 3 -17.47 14.00 -15.76
CA ASP A 3 -17.49 13.47 -15.14
C ASP A 3 -17.42 13.03 -14.53
N ASP A 4 -17.41 13.08 -14.77
CA ASP A 4 -17.37 12.83 -14.15
C ASP A 4 -17.19 12.70 -13.10
N GLY A 5 -17.17 13.32 -13.29
CA GLY A 5 -16.95 13.63 -11.97
C GLY A 5 -16.94 12.54 -10.99
N LYS A 6 -17.54 11.83 -10.74
CA LYS A 6 -17.52 10.81 -9.83
C LYS A 6 -16.42 9.89 -9.97
N LYS A 7 -15.73 10.00 -10.96
CA LYS A 7 -14.69 9.11 -11.20
C LYS A 7 -13.65 9.02 -10.17
N PRO A 8 -13.18 10.11 -9.60
CA PRO A 8 -12.09 10.05 -8.65
C PRO A 8 -12.38 9.14 -7.49
N SER A 9 -13.61 9.13 -7.04
CA SER A 9 -13.95 8.31 -5.91
C SER A 9 -13.89 6.84 -6.23
N THR A 10 -13.92 6.50 -7.52
CA THR A 10 -13.82 5.11 -7.92
C THR A 10 -12.41 4.72 -8.27
N MET A 11 -11.49 5.66 -8.18
CA MET A 11 -10.10 5.43 -8.54
C MET A 11 -9.33 4.96 -7.32
N THR A 12 -9.68 3.81 -6.83
CA THR A 12 -8.93 3.24 -5.71
C THR A 12 -7.53 2.89 -6.17
N HIS A 13 -6.56 3.31 -5.38
CA HIS A 13 -5.18 3.01 -5.68
C HIS A 13 -4.81 1.69 -5.01
N TYR A 14 -5.05 0.60 -5.72
CA TYR A 14 -4.79 -0.72 -5.19
C TYR A 14 -3.30 -1.04 -5.19
N LEU A 15 -2.90 -1.84 -4.21
CA LEU A 15 -1.57 -2.42 -4.16
C LEU A 15 -1.68 -3.91 -4.38
N TYR A 16 -0.73 -4.44 -5.12
CA TYR A 16 -0.75 -5.84 -5.55
C TYR A 16 0.49 -6.55 -5.06
N ASP A 17 0.39 -7.87 -4.92
CA ASP A 17 1.57 -8.70 -4.73
C ASP A 17 2.13 -9.06 -6.10
N GLN A 18 3.23 -9.78 -6.12
CA GLN A 18 3.88 -10.12 -7.39
C GLN A 18 3.07 -11.12 -8.21
N ARG A 19 2.07 -11.76 -7.64
CA ARG A 19 1.19 -12.66 -8.36
C ARG A 19 0.01 -11.93 -9.00
N GLY A 20 -0.12 -10.66 -8.72
CA GLY A 20 -1.18 -9.85 -9.27
C GLY A 20 -2.45 -9.79 -8.44
N SER A 21 -2.41 -10.36 -7.23
CA SER A 21 -3.56 -10.28 -6.32
C SER A 21 -3.54 -8.96 -5.59
N ALA A 22 -4.70 -8.32 -5.47
CA ALA A 22 -4.80 -7.10 -4.68
C ALA A 22 -4.65 -7.47 -3.21
N VAL A 23 -3.73 -6.81 -2.52
CA VAL A 23 -3.45 -7.09 -1.11
C VAL A 23 -3.75 -5.90 -0.22
N GLY A 24 -3.94 -4.73 -0.81
CA GLY A 24 -4.27 -3.54 -0.04
C GLY A 24 -4.55 -2.37 -0.95
N PHE A 25 -4.69 -1.21 -0.35
CA PHE A 25 -4.90 0.02 -1.12
C PHE A 25 -4.39 1.21 -0.32
N ILE A 26 -4.20 2.32 -1.03
CA ILE A 26 -3.70 3.55 -0.44
C ILE A 26 -4.86 4.51 -0.28
N ARG A 27 -4.94 5.13 0.90
CA ARG A 27 -5.85 6.24 1.14
C ARG A 27 -5.08 7.32 1.89
N GLY A 28 -4.89 8.46 1.23
CA GLY A 28 -4.04 9.50 1.78
C GLY A 28 -2.62 8.98 1.88
N ARG A 29 -2.03 9.07 3.06
CA ARG A 29 -0.68 8.56 3.28
C ARG A 29 -0.67 7.23 4.03
N TYR A 30 -1.81 6.54 4.04
CA TYR A 30 -1.91 5.27 4.75
C TYR A 30 -2.14 4.14 3.78
N ILE A 31 -1.62 2.97 4.15
CA ILE A 31 -1.88 1.73 3.44
C ILE A 31 -2.86 0.94 4.28
N HIS A 32 -3.90 0.44 3.63
CA HIS A 32 -4.93 -0.38 4.24
C HIS A 32 -4.91 -1.77 3.62
N ASP A 33 -5.30 -2.78 4.38
CA ASP A 33 -5.51 -4.10 3.82
C ASP A 33 -6.86 -4.12 3.09
N MET A 34 -7.22 -5.26 2.52
CA MET A 34 -8.45 -5.34 1.72
C MET A 34 -9.71 -5.31 2.56
N ARG A 35 -9.59 -5.34 3.89
CA ARG A 35 -10.72 -5.18 4.79
C ARG A 35 -10.83 -3.74 5.28
N GLY A 36 -9.92 -2.90 4.85
CA GLY A 36 -9.92 -1.50 5.23
C GLY A 36 -9.11 -1.16 6.48
N ASN A 37 -8.47 -2.13 7.10
CA ASN A 37 -7.65 -1.86 8.29
C ASN A 37 -6.38 -1.14 7.89
N ALA A 38 -6.03 -0.09 8.60
CA ALA A 38 -4.77 0.60 8.35
C ALA A 38 -3.63 -0.29 8.82
N ILE A 39 -2.64 -0.51 7.96
CA ILE A 39 -1.51 -1.38 8.27
C ILE A 39 -0.15 -0.73 8.01
N GLY A 40 -0.13 0.41 7.35
CA GLY A 40 1.13 1.07 7.06
C GLY A 40 0.96 2.55 6.84
N GLN A 41 2.09 3.24 6.81
CA GLN A 41 2.12 4.67 6.50
C GLN A 41 3.20 4.92 5.45
N ILE A 42 2.97 5.95 4.64
CA ILE A 42 3.86 6.29 3.54
C ILE A 42 4.49 7.64 3.82
N ARG A 43 5.80 7.73 3.63
CA ARG A 43 6.50 8.99 3.69
C ARG A 43 7.35 9.12 2.42
N GLY A 44 6.90 9.95 1.48
CA GLY A 44 7.49 9.97 0.15
C GLY A 44 7.25 8.64 -0.52
N THR A 45 8.31 7.91 -0.83
CA THR A 45 8.20 6.55 -1.36
C THR A 45 8.48 5.50 -0.28
N HIS A 46 8.88 5.93 0.92
CA HIS A 46 9.20 4.99 1.99
C HIS A 46 7.94 4.49 2.64
N VAL A 47 7.86 3.18 2.83
CA VAL A 47 6.74 2.52 3.46
C VAL A 47 7.18 2.04 4.84
N HIS A 48 6.41 2.38 5.85
CA HIS A 48 6.67 2.04 7.23
C HIS A 48 5.46 1.36 7.84
N LYS A 49 5.67 0.57 8.87
CA LYS A 49 4.55 0.07 9.67
C LYS A 49 3.90 1.26 10.37
N LEU A 50 2.67 1.12 10.80
CA LEU A 50 2.01 2.18 11.59
C LEU A 50 2.82 2.51 12.84
N SER A 51 3.48 1.53 13.43
CA SER A 51 4.30 1.73 14.62
C SER A 51 5.61 2.47 14.34
N GLY A 52 5.99 2.56 13.06
CA GLY A 52 7.12 3.38 12.65
C GLY A 52 8.23 2.68 11.86
N PRO A 53 8.55 1.41 12.08
CA PRO A 53 9.70 0.78 11.43
C PRO A 53 9.58 0.74 9.90
N TYR A 54 10.69 0.96 9.25
CA TYR A 54 10.77 0.92 7.79
C TYR A 54 10.53 -0.51 7.28
N VAL A 55 9.78 -0.60 6.19
CA VAL A 55 9.47 -1.88 5.55
C VAL A 55 10.06 -1.97 4.15
N GLY A 56 9.82 -0.97 3.32
CA GLY A 56 10.28 -1.01 1.94
C GLY A 56 9.86 0.24 1.19
N GLU A 57 9.83 0.12 -0.13
CA GLU A 57 9.54 1.24 -1.01
C GLU A 57 8.28 1.00 -1.82
N LEU A 58 7.52 2.05 -2.00
CA LEU A 58 6.40 2.01 -2.92
C LEU A 58 6.98 2.14 -4.33
N HIS A 59 6.75 1.13 -5.14
CA HIS A 59 7.20 1.12 -6.52
C HIS A 59 6.03 0.73 -7.40
N GLU A 60 5.55 1.66 -8.21
CA GLU A 60 4.34 1.48 -8.98
C GLU A 60 3.20 1.09 -8.03
N ASP A 61 2.66 -0.09 -8.17
CA ASP A 61 1.56 -0.56 -7.34
C ASP A 61 1.97 -1.72 -6.44
N MET A 62 3.23 -1.75 -6.04
CA MET A 62 3.75 -2.78 -5.13
C MET A 62 4.59 -2.14 -4.03
N VAL A 63 4.69 -2.85 -2.92
CA VAL A 63 5.63 -2.50 -1.85
C VAL A 63 6.78 -3.50 -1.95
N VAL A 64 7.97 -3.00 -2.24
CA VAL A 64 9.10 -3.84 -2.57
C VAL A 64 10.33 -3.45 -1.77
N ASN A 65 11.30 -4.37 -1.73
CA ASN A 65 12.62 -4.09 -1.16
C ASN A 65 13.56 -3.72 -2.31
N LYS A 66 13.97 -2.47 -2.35
CA LYS A 66 14.90 -1.99 -3.37
C LYS A 66 16.35 -2.08 -2.91
N HIS A 67 16.58 -2.67 -1.75
CA HIS A 67 17.92 -2.83 -1.19
C HIS A 67 18.64 -1.50 -0.98
N LEU A 68 17.88 -0.49 -0.58
CA LEU A 68 18.44 0.84 -0.32
C LEU A 68 18.96 0.99 1.11
N GLY A 69 18.80 -0.05 1.92
CA GLY A 69 19.13 0.01 3.32
C GLY A 69 17.89 0.24 4.17
N ASN A 70 18.08 0.33 5.46
CA ASN A 70 17.01 0.54 6.41
C ASN A 70 16.95 2.01 6.77
N PHE A 71 15.82 2.67 6.51
CA PHE A 71 15.65 4.08 6.81
C PHE A 71 15.18 4.33 8.24
N GLY A 72 15.22 3.28 9.07
CA GLY A 72 14.95 3.44 10.48
C GLY A 72 13.49 3.51 10.79
N SER A 73 13.19 4.06 11.96
CA SER A 73 11.81 4.15 12.42
C SER A 73 11.39 5.61 12.46
N ILE A 74 10.20 5.87 11.95
CA ILE A 74 9.56 7.18 12.11
C ILE A 74 8.54 7.05 13.24
N GLY A 75 7.92 8.11 13.63
CA GLY A 75 6.99 8.05 14.74
C GLY A 75 5.79 7.17 14.47
N HIS A 76 5.17 6.70 15.54
CA HIS A 76 3.90 5.99 15.44
C HIS A 76 2.86 6.98 14.92
N SER A 77 2.16 6.61 13.87
CA SER A 77 1.24 7.55 13.22
C SER A 77 -0.10 7.64 13.92
N GLY A 78 -0.41 6.73 14.82
CA GLY A 78 -1.77 6.52 15.27
C GLY A 78 -2.54 5.75 14.21
N ASN A 79 -3.70 5.26 14.58
CA ASN A 79 -4.52 4.49 13.66
C ASN A 79 -5.59 5.43 13.07
N PRO A 80 -5.60 5.65 11.75
CA PRO A 80 -6.57 6.56 11.15
C PRO A 80 -7.99 5.98 11.09
N GLY A 81 -8.17 4.75 11.54
CA GLY A 81 -9.46 4.09 11.49
C GLY A 81 -9.60 3.20 10.27
N ASN A 82 -10.70 2.47 10.25
CA ASN A 82 -10.98 1.55 9.15
C ASN A 82 -11.59 2.33 7.99
N ALA A 83 -11.03 2.13 6.81
CA ALA A 83 -11.49 2.82 5.61
C ALA A 83 -12.60 2.07 4.88
N GLY A 84 -12.98 0.89 5.36
CA GLY A 84 -13.92 0.04 4.67
C GLY A 84 -13.26 -0.74 3.54
N SER A 85 -13.93 -1.78 3.10
CA SER A 85 -13.41 -2.58 1.99
C SER A 85 -13.58 -1.81 0.68
N PRO A 86 -12.54 -1.74 -0.15
CA PRO A 86 -12.60 -0.98 -1.39
C PRO A 86 -13.26 -1.75 -2.54
N GLY A 87 -13.70 -2.97 -2.29
CA GLY A 87 -14.12 -3.86 -3.35
C GLY A 87 -12.95 -4.72 -3.78
N ASP A 88 -13.24 -5.74 -4.55
CA ASP A 88 -12.24 -6.73 -4.93
C ASP A 88 -11.97 -6.61 -6.42
N PRO A 89 -10.85 -6.01 -6.82
CA PRO A 89 -10.52 -5.92 -8.23
C PRO A 89 -10.07 -7.27 -8.76
N SER A 90 -10.18 -7.44 -10.06
CA SER A 90 -9.68 -8.65 -10.67
C SER A 90 -8.17 -8.76 -10.51
N ASN A 91 -7.67 -9.98 -10.53
CA ASN A 91 -6.24 -10.20 -10.56
C ASN A 91 -5.67 -9.55 -11.83
N ARG A 92 -4.63 -8.76 -11.68
CA ARG A 92 -4.07 -8.02 -12.80
C ARG A 92 -2.96 -8.78 -13.52
N GLY A 93 -2.68 -10.02 -13.09
CA GLY A 93 -1.58 -10.80 -13.62
C GLY A 93 -0.28 -10.55 -12.89
N ALA A 94 0.59 -11.53 -12.91
CA ALA A 94 1.85 -11.45 -12.20
C ALA A 94 2.75 -10.40 -12.84
N VAL A 95 3.42 -9.62 -11.99
CA VAL A 95 4.39 -8.62 -12.44
C VAL A 95 5.62 -8.74 -11.56
N ASN A 96 6.79 -8.67 -12.17
CA ASN A 96 8.03 -8.68 -11.44
C ASN A 96 8.83 -7.45 -11.85
N TYR A 97 8.96 -6.51 -10.91
CA TYR A 97 9.73 -5.28 -11.16
C TYR A 97 11.20 -5.45 -10.85
N GLY A 98 11.63 -6.67 -10.51
CA GLY A 98 13.03 -6.92 -10.19
C GLY A 98 13.36 -6.74 -8.72
N TYR A 99 12.37 -6.50 -7.88
CA TYR A 99 12.57 -6.31 -6.44
C TYR A 99 11.67 -7.27 -5.68
N PRO A 100 12.13 -7.80 -4.53
CA PRO A 100 11.29 -8.67 -3.71
C PRO A 100 10.05 -7.94 -3.20
N ASP A 101 8.92 -8.61 -3.25
CA ASP A 101 7.67 -8.14 -2.69
C ASP A 101 7.74 -8.27 -1.16
N VAL A 102 7.55 -7.17 -0.45
CA VAL A 102 7.63 -7.17 1.02
C VAL A 102 6.35 -6.67 1.68
N PHE A 103 5.24 -6.62 0.95
CA PHE A 103 3.99 -6.13 1.50
C PHE A 103 3.61 -6.87 2.79
N ALA A 104 3.85 -8.17 2.83
CA ALA A 104 3.48 -8.98 3.99
C ALA A 104 4.19 -8.56 5.28
N GLU A 105 5.32 -7.87 5.16
CA GLU A 105 6.02 -7.39 6.33
C GLU A 105 5.24 -6.33 7.11
N LEU A 106 4.28 -5.68 6.46
CA LEU A 106 3.47 -4.65 7.14
C LEU A 106 2.62 -5.23 8.27
N THR A 107 2.28 -6.50 8.18
CA THR A 107 1.41 -7.13 9.17
C THR A 107 2.14 -8.13 10.07
N ARG A 108 3.44 -8.19 10.01
CA ARG A 108 4.20 -9.07 10.87
C ARG A 108 4.48 -8.50 12.24
#